data_ecef3defd6b2234d78400f0d62b9bf4f
#
_entry.id   ecef3defd6b2234d78400f0d62b9bf4f
#
_cell.length_a   1.000
_cell.length_b   1.000
_cell.length_c   1.000
_cell.angle_alpha   90.00
_cell.angle_beta   90.00
_cell.angle_gamma   90.00
#
_symmetry.space_group_name_H-M   'P 1'
#
loop_
_entity.id
_entity.type
_entity.pdbx_description
1 polymer ?
#
loop_
_entity_poly.entity_id
_entity_poly.type
_entity_poly.pdbx_seq_one_letter_code
_entity_poly.pdbx_strand_id
1 'polypeptide(L)'
;MSMDNVENVPGSGDAAVQAAAERAKATRRRNLPQFDDLPIPADTANLREGPNLNDALLPLLPLVGVWRGEGEVVYPTLDKTHKFGQQVTFAHDGRPFLSYEARAWLLDDEGNVIRPAAREVGWWRVQAESTLDPASRSSGETIELLLAHATGIVEIFYGKPRTQTSWELTTDAVVRTASAKEVNGAKRLYGLVNNGDLAYVEERAMVGQELQPHTSAYLTRVVG
;
A
#
# COMPACT_ATOMS: atom_id res chain seq x y z
N MET A 1 18.68 53.60 -33.79
CA MET A 1 17.92 52.44 -33.24
C MET A 1 18.65 52.01 -32.00
N SER A 2 18.17 52.45 -30.85
CA SER A 2 18.75 52.17 -29.53
C SER A 2 18.31 50.77 -29.11
N MET A 3 19.26 49.88 -28.85
CA MET A 3 18.98 48.61 -28.17
C MET A 3 18.90 48.93 -26.69
N ASP A 4 17.72 48.86 -26.12
CA ASP A 4 17.48 48.97 -24.70
C ASP A 4 18.18 47.82 -24.00
N ASN A 5 19.23 48.11 -23.23
CA ASN A 5 19.85 47.22 -22.29
C ASN A 5 18.82 46.91 -21.18
N VAL A 6 18.29 45.70 -21.19
CA VAL A 6 17.55 45.19 -20.06
C VAL A 6 18.58 44.93 -18.92
N GLU A 7 18.69 45.88 -18.01
CA GLU A 7 19.47 45.72 -16.78
C GLU A 7 18.90 44.54 -16.00
N ASN A 8 19.71 43.53 -15.85
CA ASN A 8 19.42 42.37 -15.01
C ASN A 8 19.48 42.84 -13.55
N VAL A 9 18.34 43.15 -12.93
CA VAL A 9 18.25 43.62 -11.55
C VAL A 9 18.58 42.46 -10.60
N PRO A 10 19.65 42.53 -9.79
CA PRO A 10 19.95 41.50 -8.81
C PRO A 10 18.81 41.39 -7.79
N GLY A 11 18.29 40.18 -7.57
CA GLY A 11 17.17 39.90 -6.65
C GLY A 11 15.83 39.60 -7.33
N SER A 12 15.68 39.79 -8.65
CA SER A 12 14.43 39.46 -9.36
C SER A 12 14.11 37.96 -9.34
N GLY A 13 15.13 37.10 -9.27
CA GLY A 13 15.00 35.65 -9.14
C GLY A 13 14.37 35.24 -7.81
N ASP A 14 14.81 35.84 -6.70
CA ASP A 14 14.30 35.54 -5.36
C ASP A 14 12.82 35.95 -5.22
N ALA A 15 12.45 37.11 -5.76
CA ALA A 15 11.06 37.56 -5.78
C ALA A 15 10.16 36.62 -6.61
N ALA A 16 10.65 36.11 -7.74
CA ALA A 16 9.94 35.14 -8.55
C ALA A 16 9.76 33.79 -7.83
N VAL A 17 10.79 33.33 -7.12
CA VAL A 17 10.74 32.10 -6.29
C VAL A 17 9.77 32.27 -5.14
N GLN A 18 9.77 33.41 -4.43
CA GLN A 18 8.83 33.70 -3.36
C GLN A 18 7.39 33.77 -3.88
N ALA A 19 7.14 34.44 -5.01
CA ALA A 19 5.82 34.50 -5.64
C ALA A 19 5.34 33.12 -6.12
N ALA A 20 6.24 32.25 -6.58
CA ALA A 20 5.91 30.88 -6.94
C ALA A 20 5.58 30.04 -5.69
N ALA A 21 6.32 30.21 -4.59
CA ALA A 21 6.05 29.55 -3.32
C ALA A 21 4.69 29.94 -2.73
N GLU A 22 4.33 31.23 -2.77
CA GLU A 22 3.01 31.70 -2.31
C GLU A 22 1.88 31.19 -3.19
N ARG A 23 2.06 31.16 -4.53
CA ARG A 23 1.09 30.53 -5.43
C ARG A 23 0.95 29.03 -5.17
N ALA A 24 2.06 28.33 -4.90
CA ALA A 24 2.03 26.90 -4.57
C ALA A 24 1.27 26.65 -3.27
N LYS A 25 1.41 27.50 -2.25
CA LYS A 25 0.60 27.42 -1.01
C LYS A 25 -0.89 27.61 -1.29
N ALA A 26 -1.24 28.61 -2.11
CA ALA A 26 -2.63 28.91 -2.46
C ALA A 26 -3.27 27.82 -3.36
N THR A 27 -2.47 27.12 -4.18
CA THR A 27 -2.95 26.06 -5.08
C THR A 27 -2.77 24.65 -4.54
N ARG A 28 -2.11 24.48 -3.39
CA ARG A 28 -1.77 23.18 -2.80
C ARG A 28 -2.97 22.24 -2.66
N ARG A 29 -4.14 22.77 -2.31
CA ARG A 29 -5.39 22.01 -2.21
C ARG A 29 -6.04 21.69 -3.55
N ARG A 30 -5.68 22.41 -4.63
CA ARG A 30 -6.21 22.14 -5.97
C ARG A 30 -5.56 20.93 -6.64
N ASN A 31 -4.32 20.60 -6.26
CA ASN A 31 -3.59 19.42 -6.77
C ASN A 31 -4.04 18.12 -6.12
N LEU A 32 -4.71 18.20 -4.97
CA LEU A 32 -5.37 17.10 -4.26
C LEU A 32 -6.77 17.62 -3.89
N PRO A 33 -7.72 17.62 -4.83
CA PRO A 33 -9.06 18.13 -4.56
C PRO A 33 -9.70 17.28 -3.45
N GLN A 34 -9.98 17.93 -2.34
CA GLN A 34 -10.86 17.41 -1.30
C GLN A 34 -12.21 18.09 -1.50
N PHE A 35 -13.20 17.29 -1.82
CA PHE A 35 -14.57 17.74 -1.95
C PHE A 35 -15.31 17.34 -0.68
N ASP A 36 -15.63 18.31 0.18
CA ASP A 36 -16.34 18.07 1.44
C ASP A 36 -17.82 17.73 1.22
N ASP A 37 -18.31 17.86 -0.02
CA ASP A 37 -19.69 17.64 -0.45
C ASP A 37 -19.90 16.31 -1.20
N LEU A 38 -18.93 15.42 -1.20
CA LEU A 38 -19.15 14.08 -1.76
C LEU A 38 -20.24 13.35 -0.97
N PRO A 39 -21.29 12.82 -1.66
CA PRO A 39 -22.43 12.19 -0.99
C PRO A 39 -22.14 10.75 -0.53
N ILE A 40 -20.89 10.44 -0.26
CA ILE A 40 -20.42 9.14 0.23
C ILE A 40 -19.49 9.35 1.42
N PRO A 41 -19.44 8.41 2.38
CA PRO A 41 -18.49 8.48 3.48
C PRO A 41 -17.05 8.50 2.98
N ALA A 42 -16.21 9.27 3.65
CA ALA A 42 -14.75 9.18 3.44
C ALA A 42 -14.23 7.88 4.07
N ASP A 43 -13.16 7.34 3.46
CA ASP A 43 -12.43 6.24 4.05
C ASP A 43 -11.85 6.62 5.41
N THR A 44 -11.99 5.74 6.40
CA THR A 44 -11.37 5.88 7.71
C THR A 44 -10.47 4.70 8.02
N ALA A 45 -9.30 4.99 8.59
CA ALA A 45 -8.38 4.01 9.17
C ALA A 45 -8.49 3.99 10.71
N ASN A 46 -9.50 4.65 11.29
CA ASN A 46 -9.74 4.73 12.71
C ASN A 46 -11.14 4.19 13.04
N LEU A 47 -11.21 3.07 13.73
CA LEU A 47 -12.47 2.41 14.09
C LEU A 47 -13.35 3.23 15.04
N ARG A 48 -12.84 4.34 15.60
CA ARG A 48 -13.58 5.26 16.46
C ARG A 48 -14.17 6.44 15.70
N GLU A 49 -13.88 6.55 14.41
CA GLU A 49 -14.28 7.68 13.57
C GLU A 49 -14.92 7.19 12.27
N GLY A 50 -15.86 7.94 11.74
CA GLY A 50 -16.53 7.60 10.49
C GLY A 50 -17.62 6.52 10.64
N PRO A 51 -17.97 5.82 9.55
CA PRO A 51 -18.98 4.77 9.56
C PRO A 51 -18.50 3.54 10.36
N ASN A 52 -19.44 2.73 10.84
CA ASN A 52 -19.10 1.44 11.42
C ASN A 52 -18.48 0.51 10.39
N LEU A 53 -17.53 -0.33 10.83
CA LEU A 53 -16.99 -1.40 9.99
C LEU A 53 -18.12 -2.36 9.60
N ASN A 54 -18.14 -2.78 8.35
CA ASN A 54 -19.11 -3.78 7.87
C ASN A 54 -18.87 -5.13 8.56
N ASP A 55 -19.94 -5.80 8.99
CA ASP A 55 -19.86 -7.07 9.73
C ASP A 55 -19.11 -8.17 8.92
N ALA A 56 -19.20 -8.17 7.60
CA ALA A 56 -18.46 -9.10 6.76
C ALA A 56 -16.94 -8.94 6.89
N LEU A 57 -16.45 -7.83 7.40
CA LEU A 57 -15.03 -7.54 7.56
C LEU A 57 -14.49 -7.82 8.97
N LEU A 58 -15.29 -8.34 9.88
CA LEU A 58 -14.84 -8.68 11.24
C LEU A 58 -13.56 -9.53 11.27
N PRO A 59 -13.34 -10.50 10.34
CA PRO A 59 -12.07 -11.24 10.26
C PRO A 59 -10.85 -10.38 9.92
N LEU A 60 -11.05 -9.20 9.36
CA LEU A 60 -10.01 -8.24 8.97
C LEU A 60 -9.93 -7.02 9.90
N LEU A 61 -10.83 -6.93 10.88
CA LEU A 61 -10.90 -5.80 11.82
C LEU A 61 -9.54 -5.44 12.43
N PRO A 62 -8.69 -6.41 12.86
CA PRO A 62 -7.41 -6.09 13.45
C PRO A 62 -6.41 -5.41 12.51
N LEU A 63 -6.63 -5.46 11.18
CA LEU A 63 -5.78 -4.79 10.19
C LEU A 63 -6.09 -3.30 10.05
N VAL A 64 -7.34 -2.86 10.35
CA VAL A 64 -7.75 -1.46 10.15
C VAL A 64 -6.80 -0.54 10.91
N GLY A 65 -6.23 0.43 10.17
CA GLY A 65 -5.25 1.36 10.74
C GLY A 65 -4.25 1.88 9.72
N VAL A 66 -3.41 2.78 10.17
CA VAL A 66 -2.18 3.19 9.49
C VAL A 66 -1.00 2.60 10.23
N TRP A 67 -0.17 1.86 9.51
CA TRP A 67 0.97 1.13 10.01
C TRP A 67 2.25 1.69 9.40
N ARG A 68 3.31 1.89 10.20
CA ARG A 68 4.59 2.38 9.71
C ARG A 68 5.75 1.66 10.37
N GLY A 69 6.78 1.36 9.60
CA GLY A 69 7.99 0.73 10.10
C GLY A 69 8.96 0.39 8.98
N GLU A 70 9.76 -0.62 9.21
CA GLU A 70 10.86 -0.99 8.33
C GLU A 70 10.80 -2.46 7.97
N GLY A 71 11.51 -2.81 6.92
CA GLY A 71 11.65 -4.17 6.43
C GLY A 71 12.88 -4.37 5.59
N GLU A 72 13.00 -5.59 5.09
CA GLU A 72 14.08 -5.99 4.22
C GLU A 72 13.54 -6.60 2.93
N VAL A 73 14.21 -6.33 1.83
CA VAL A 73 13.98 -6.99 0.55
C VAL A 73 15.22 -7.77 0.16
N VAL A 74 15.00 -9.03 -0.15
CA VAL A 74 16.03 -9.97 -0.61
C VAL A 74 15.51 -10.69 -1.85
N TYR A 75 16.38 -10.96 -2.80
CA TYR A 75 16.04 -11.83 -3.95
C TYR A 75 17.32 -12.25 -4.66
N PRO A 76 17.39 -13.43 -5.31
CA PRO A 76 18.62 -13.91 -5.97
C PRO A 76 19.15 -13.00 -7.07
N THR A 77 18.29 -12.15 -7.64
CA THR A 77 18.70 -11.19 -8.68
C THR A 77 19.14 -9.84 -8.12
N LEU A 78 19.12 -9.65 -6.80
CA LEU A 78 19.64 -8.47 -6.12
C LEU A 78 21.09 -8.71 -5.71
N ASP A 79 21.88 -7.65 -5.71
CA ASP A 79 23.29 -7.66 -5.31
C ASP A 79 23.50 -7.90 -3.80
N LYS A 80 22.53 -7.45 -3.01
CA LYS A 80 22.49 -7.61 -1.54
C LYS A 80 21.07 -7.48 -1.02
N THR A 81 20.89 -7.76 0.26
CA THR A 81 19.67 -7.37 1.00
C THR A 81 19.61 -5.85 1.13
N HIS A 82 18.45 -5.27 0.85
CA HIS A 82 18.23 -3.84 1.00
C HIS A 82 17.21 -3.58 2.11
N LYS A 83 17.45 -2.56 2.92
CA LYS A 83 16.47 -2.06 3.88
C LYS A 83 15.47 -1.14 3.21
N PHE A 84 14.24 -1.17 3.67
CA PHE A 84 13.21 -0.23 3.24
C PHE A 84 12.35 0.21 4.42
N GLY A 85 11.86 1.45 4.37
CA GLY A 85 10.78 1.92 5.19
C GLY A 85 9.46 1.76 4.46
N GLN A 86 8.37 1.56 5.21
CA GLN A 86 7.04 1.39 4.63
C GLN A 86 5.96 2.03 5.49
N GLN A 87 4.94 2.56 4.82
CA GLN A 87 3.64 2.86 5.41
C GLN A 87 2.58 2.04 4.71
N VAL A 88 1.74 1.37 5.49
CA VAL A 88 0.58 0.61 5.02
C VAL A 88 -0.67 1.20 5.65
N THR A 89 -1.72 1.37 4.85
CA THR A 89 -3.02 1.86 5.30
C THR A 89 -4.08 0.83 4.94
N PHE A 90 -4.87 0.42 5.93
CA PHE A 90 -6.12 -0.31 5.75
C PHE A 90 -7.25 0.58 6.24
N ALA A 91 -8.12 1.00 5.35
CA ALA A 91 -9.23 1.89 5.65
C ALA A 91 -10.55 1.35 5.11
N HIS A 92 -11.68 1.85 5.60
CA HIS A 92 -13.01 1.46 5.15
C HIS A 92 -13.96 2.67 5.13
N ASP A 93 -15.05 2.54 4.38
CA ASP A 93 -16.14 3.51 4.31
C ASP A 93 -17.50 2.91 4.72
N GLY A 94 -17.48 1.77 5.45
CA GLY A 94 -18.66 1.01 5.87
C GLY A 94 -19.15 -0.04 4.86
N ARG A 95 -18.61 -0.07 3.64
CA ARG A 95 -18.90 -1.12 2.65
C ARG A 95 -18.09 -2.39 2.94
N PRO A 96 -18.45 -3.56 2.33
CA PRO A 96 -17.83 -4.85 2.64
C PRO A 96 -16.45 -5.04 1.99
N PHE A 97 -15.56 -4.07 2.13
CA PHE A 97 -14.16 -4.15 1.74
C PHE A 97 -13.30 -3.18 2.55
N LEU A 98 -12.02 -3.50 2.70
CA LEU A 98 -11.00 -2.56 3.13
C LEU A 98 -10.29 -2.01 1.90
N SER A 99 -10.13 -0.70 1.80
CA SER A 99 -9.16 -0.09 0.90
C SER A 99 -7.76 -0.30 1.48
N TYR A 100 -6.80 -0.59 0.60
CA TYR A 100 -5.42 -0.88 0.95
C TYR A 100 -4.47 0.00 0.15
N GLU A 101 -3.53 0.61 0.83
CA GLU A 101 -2.42 1.30 0.19
C GLU A 101 -1.12 0.99 0.95
N ALA A 102 -0.05 0.64 0.20
CA ALA A 102 1.29 0.54 0.72
C ALA A 102 2.24 1.45 -0.07
N ARG A 103 3.08 2.16 0.65
CA ARG A 103 4.14 3.02 0.12
C ARG A 103 5.45 2.65 0.79
N ALA A 104 6.45 2.32 -0.02
CA ALA A 104 7.78 1.99 0.46
C ALA A 104 8.83 2.96 -0.07
N TRP A 105 9.95 3.05 0.63
CA TRP A 105 11.13 3.81 0.24
C TRP A 105 12.39 3.05 0.66
N LEU A 106 13.42 3.10 -0.16
CA LEU A 106 14.71 2.49 0.18
C LEU A 106 15.44 3.30 1.23
N LEU A 107 16.13 2.60 2.12
CA LEU A 107 16.97 3.15 3.17
C LEU A 107 18.43 2.80 2.92
N ASP A 108 19.34 3.69 3.34
CA ASP A 108 20.76 3.36 3.49
C ASP A 108 21.02 2.58 4.78
N ASP A 109 22.29 2.25 5.03
CA ASP A 109 22.67 1.48 6.22
C ASP A 109 22.46 2.27 7.52
N GLU A 110 22.47 3.61 7.45
CA GLU A 110 22.22 4.54 8.56
C GLU A 110 20.71 4.83 8.78
N GLY A 111 19.82 4.31 7.91
CA GLY A 111 18.36 4.50 8.00
C GLY A 111 17.84 5.77 7.31
N ASN A 112 18.66 6.46 6.52
CA ASN A 112 18.20 7.63 5.76
C ASN A 112 17.49 7.20 4.48
N VAL A 113 16.51 8.01 4.05
CA VAL A 113 15.75 7.77 2.83
C VAL A 113 16.62 8.04 1.60
N ILE A 114 16.82 7.01 0.77
CA ILE A 114 17.53 7.13 -0.51
C ILE A 114 16.57 7.60 -1.61
N ARG A 115 15.43 6.90 -1.78
CA ARG A 115 14.43 7.17 -2.82
C ARG A 115 13.13 6.43 -2.60
N PRO A 116 12.01 6.86 -3.22
CA PRO A 116 10.79 6.07 -3.30
C PRO A 116 11.06 4.69 -3.93
N ALA A 117 10.31 3.68 -3.47
CA ALA A 117 10.41 2.30 -3.96
C ALA A 117 9.03 1.77 -4.38
N ALA A 118 8.59 0.64 -3.83
CA ALA A 118 7.35 0.00 -4.19
C ALA A 118 6.11 0.83 -3.78
N ARG A 119 5.07 0.72 -4.59
CA ARG A 119 3.74 1.25 -4.27
C ARG A 119 2.69 0.25 -4.72
N GLU A 120 1.76 -0.04 -3.81
CA GLU A 120 0.65 -0.96 -4.00
C GLU A 120 -0.65 -0.27 -3.61
N VAL A 121 -1.72 -0.60 -4.32
CA VAL A 121 -3.09 -0.19 -3.99
C VAL A 121 -4.03 -1.35 -4.27
N GLY A 122 -5.12 -1.45 -3.49
CA GLY A 122 -6.06 -2.54 -3.71
C GLY A 122 -7.19 -2.61 -2.70
N TRP A 123 -7.84 -3.76 -2.67
CA TRP A 123 -8.97 -4.02 -1.78
C TRP A 123 -8.87 -5.40 -1.17
N TRP A 124 -9.11 -5.46 0.14
CA TRP A 124 -9.29 -6.70 0.87
C TRP A 124 -10.78 -6.93 1.09
N ARG A 125 -11.23 -8.12 0.82
CA ARG A 125 -12.64 -8.52 0.94
C ARG A 125 -12.73 -9.87 1.65
N VAL A 126 -13.86 -10.12 2.29
CA VAL A 126 -14.20 -11.44 2.81
C VAL A 126 -15.38 -11.95 1.97
N GLN A 127 -15.20 -13.12 1.37
CA GLN A 127 -16.23 -13.74 0.56
C GLN A 127 -17.32 -14.31 1.46
N ALA A 128 -18.57 -13.97 1.18
CA ALA A 128 -19.70 -14.54 1.89
C ALA A 128 -19.88 -16.03 1.52
N GLU A 129 -20.12 -16.89 2.50
CA GLU A 129 -20.32 -18.33 2.30
C GLU A 129 -21.41 -18.67 1.28
N SER A 130 -22.42 -17.81 1.10
CA SER A 130 -23.55 -18.02 0.20
C SER A 130 -23.21 -17.93 -1.29
N THR A 131 -22.03 -17.43 -1.66
CA THR A 131 -21.63 -17.23 -3.06
C THR A 131 -20.82 -18.40 -3.61
N LEU A 132 -20.42 -19.35 -2.76
CA LEU A 132 -19.65 -20.52 -3.17
C LEU A 132 -20.56 -21.69 -3.51
N ASP A 133 -20.21 -22.42 -4.58
CA ASP A 133 -20.75 -23.75 -4.84
C ASP A 133 -20.56 -24.62 -3.59
N PRO A 134 -21.64 -25.28 -3.08
CA PRO A 134 -21.53 -26.18 -1.93
C PRO A 134 -20.44 -27.24 -2.04
N ALA A 135 -20.04 -27.62 -3.26
CA ALA A 135 -18.98 -28.58 -3.55
C ALA A 135 -17.56 -28.00 -3.37
N SER A 136 -17.41 -26.67 -3.44
CA SER A 136 -16.12 -25.97 -3.27
C SER A 136 -15.96 -25.31 -1.89
N ARG A 137 -16.86 -25.57 -0.94
CA ARG A 137 -16.76 -25.06 0.43
C ARG A 137 -15.52 -25.60 1.14
N SER A 138 -14.44 -24.85 1.07
CA SER A 138 -13.42 -24.96 2.10
C SER A 138 -14.03 -24.44 3.41
N SER A 139 -13.95 -25.21 4.48
CA SER A 139 -14.43 -24.80 5.80
C SER A 139 -13.70 -23.52 6.26
N GLY A 140 -14.37 -22.36 6.18
CA GLY A 140 -13.86 -21.10 6.69
C GLY A 140 -14.03 -19.91 5.76
N GLU A 141 -13.85 -18.73 6.31
CA GLU A 141 -13.91 -17.46 5.60
C GLU A 141 -12.80 -17.36 4.55
N THR A 142 -13.16 -17.06 3.32
CA THR A 142 -12.19 -16.83 2.24
C THR A 142 -11.94 -15.33 2.11
N ILE A 143 -10.66 -14.96 2.15
CA ILE A 143 -10.21 -13.60 1.92
C ILE A 143 -9.83 -13.46 0.46
N GLU A 144 -10.25 -12.39 -0.16
CA GLU A 144 -9.87 -11.97 -1.50
C GLU A 144 -9.05 -10.67 -1.38
N LEU A 145 -7.86 -10.63 -2.00
CA LEU A 145 -7.08 -9.41 -2.14
C LEU A 145 -6.90 -9.11 -3.63
N LEU A 146 -7.42 -7.98 -4.08
CA LEU A 146 -7.17 -7.44 -5.40
C LEU A 146 -6.08 -6.38 -5.26
N LEU A 147 -4.95 -6.57 -5.93
CA LEU A 147 -3.75 -5.75 -5.73
C LEU A 147 -3.18 -5.25 -7.05
N ALA A 148 -2.95 -3.95 -7.15
CA ALA A 148 -2.27 -3.33 -8.27
C ALA A 148 -0.96 -2.68 -7.81
N HIS A 149 0.12 -2.93 -8.58
CA HIS A 149 1.44 -2.39 -8.35
C HIS A 149 1.76 -1.28 -9.36
N ALA A 150 2.36 -0.20 -8.90
CA ALA A 150 2.79 0.90 -9.78
C ALA A 150 3.80 0.47 -10.86
N THR A 151 4.37 -0.73 -10.74
CA THR A 151 5.30 -1.35 -11.70
C THR A 151 4.62 -2.11 -12.84
N GLY A 152 3.28 -2.02 -12.95
CA GLY A 152 2.53 -2.61 -14.06
C GLY A 152 2.08 -4.04 -13.84
N ILE A 153 1.93 -4.47 -12.60
CA ILE A 153 1.46 -5.81 -12.22
C ILE A 153 0.12 -5.68 -11.49
N VAL A 154 -0.81 -6.58 -11.77
CA VAL A 154 -2.06 -6.75 -11.03
C VAL A 154 -2.15 -8.21 -10.60
N GLU A 155 -2.47 -8.42 -9.33
CA GLU A 155 -2.56 -9.76 -8.73
C GLU A 155 -3.91 -9.93 -8.03
N ILE A 156 -4.46 -11.12 -8.13
CA ILE A 156 -5.60 -11.57 -7.32
C ILE A 156 -5.06 -12.65 -6.39
N PHE A 157 -5.25 -12.44 -5.09
CA PHE A 157 -4.91 -13.41 -4.07
C PHE A 157 -6.18 -13.98 -3.44
N TYR A 158 -6.14 -15.26 -3.16
CA TYR A 158 -7.06 -15.91 -2.23
C TYR A 158 -6.33 -16.32 -0.97
N GLY A 159 -7.04 -16.25 0.14
CA GLY A 159 -6.47 -16.61 1.43
C GLY A 159 -7.53 -16.86 2.49
N LYS A 160 -7.05 -17.06 3.70
CA LYS A 160 -7.91 -17.27 4.87
C LYS A 160 -7.23 -16.79 6.15
N PRO A 161 -8.01 -16.48 7.18
CA PRO A 161 -7.47 -16.33 8.52
C PRO A 161 -6.83 -17.65 8.95
N ARG A 162 -5.59 -17.60 9.46
CA ARG A 162 -4.93 -18.73 10.12
C ARG A 162 -5.26 -18.74 11.60
N THR A 163 -5.40 -17.54 12.17
CA THR A 163 -5.85 -17.27 13.53
C THR A 163 -6.68 -15.98 13.50
N GLN A 164 -7.14 -15.52 14.66
CA GLN A 164 -7.81 -14.21 14.78
C GLN A 164 -6.90 -13.01 14.44
N THR A 165 -5.59 -13.22 14.39
CA THR A 165 -4.58 -12.17 14.19
C THR A 165 -3.55 -12.51 13.12
N SER A 166 -3.81 -13.49 12.28
CA SER A 166 -2.91 -13.85 11.18
C SER A 166 -3.66 -14.32 9.94
N TRP A 167 -3.15 -13.94 8.76
CA TRP A 167 -3.78 -14.15 7.45
C TRP A 167 -2.76 -14.64 6.45
N GLU A 168 -3.08 -15.72 5.76
CA GLU A 168 -2.25 -16.26 4.68
C GLU A 168 -2.98 -16.10 3.34
N LEU A 169 -2.26 -15.60 2.33
CA LEU A 169 -2.78 -15.37 0.99
C LEU A 169 -1.80 -15.93 -0.05
N THR A 170 -2.35 -16.49 -1.12
CA THR A 170 -1.59 -17.00 -2.26
C THR A 170 -2.17 -16.43 -3.53
N THR A 171 -1.34 -16.03 -4.47
CA THR A 171 -1.75 -15.54 -5.79
C THR A 171 -2.49 -16.64 -6.55
N ASP A 172 -3.66 -16.29 -7.07
CA ASP A 172 -4.45 -17.10 -8.00
C ASP A 172 -4.22 -16.66 -9.46
N ALA A 173 -4.18 -15.34 -9.67
CA ALA A 173 -3.97 -14.77 -11.00
C ALA A 173 -2.99 -13.59 -10.95
N VAL A 174 -2.13 -13.53 -11.97
CA VAL A 174 -1.22 -12.42 -12.23
C VAL A 174 -1.44 -11.91 -13.64
N VAL A 175 -1.66 -10.60 -13.77
CA VAL A 175 -1.72 -9.89 -15.05
C VAL A 175 -0.65 -8.81 -15.03
N ARG A 176 0.10 -8.68 -16.12
CA ARG A 176 1.17 -7.69 -16.21
C ARG A 176 1.20 -6.97 -17.55
N THR A 177 1.67 -5.73 -17.53
CA THR A 177 1.97 -4.99 -18.75
C THR A 177 3.22 -5.53 -19.43
N ALA A 178 3.42 -5.25 -20.71
CA ALA A 178 4.59 -5.69 -21.48
C ALA A 178 5.92 -5.19 -20.90
N SER A 179 5.92 -4.04 -20.21
CA SER A 179 7.12 -3.45 -19.59
C SER A 179 7.37 -3.92 -18.15
N ALA A 180 6.44 -4.63 -17.54
CA ALA A 180 6.58 -5.13 -16.17
C ALA A 180 7.55 -6.32 -16.12
N LYS A 181 8.22 -6.48 -14.96
CA LYS A 181 9.01 -7.68 -14.70
C LYS A 181 8.11 -8.93 -14.73
N GLU A 182 8.69 -10.05 -15.07
CA GLU A 182 8.02 -11.34 -14.98
C GLU A 182 7.73 -11.65 -13.51
N VAL A 183 6.46 -11.90 -13.20
CA VAL A 183 5.97 -12.39 -11.91
C VAL A 183 4.99 -13.51 -12.19
N ASN A 184 5.21 -14.66 -11.56
CA ASN A 184 4.43 -15.88 -11.75
C ASN A 184 3.53 -16.17 -10.56
N GLY A 185 3.81 -15.58 -9.40
CA GLY A 185 2.98 -15.69 -8.21
C GLY A 185 3.70 -15.22 -6.95
N ALA A 186 2.94 -15.11 -5.88
CA ALA A 186 3.42 -14.73 -4.57
C ALA A 186 2.61 -15.43 -3.47
N LYS A 187 3.21 -15.52 -2.29
CA LYS A 187 2.55 -15.94 -1.06
C LYS A 187 2.85 -14.89 0.01
N ARG A 188 1.81 -14.46 0.73
CA ARG A 188 1.93 -13.47 1.81
C ARG A 188 1.37 -14.04 3.10
N LEU A 189 2.09 -13.83 4.18
CA LEU A 189 1.63 -14.12 5.54
C LEU A 189 1.72 -12.83 6.34
N TYR A 190 0.58 -12.36 6.82
CA TYR A 190 0.46 -11.24 7.76
C TYR A 190 0.14 -11.75 9.15
N GLY A 191 0.63 -11.07 10.17
CA GLY A 191 0.31 -11.41 11.55
C GLY A 191 0.50 -10.23 12.49
N LEU A 192 -0.38 -10.12 13.50
CA LEU A 192 -0.10 -9.25 14.63
C LEU A 192 0.81 -9.99 15.60
N VAL A 193 1.92 -9.37 15.92
CA VAL A 193 2.98 -9.92 16.77
C VAL A 193 3.23 -9.01 17.97
N ASN A 194 3.79 -9.58 19.03
CA ASN A 194 4.14 -8.85 20.26
C ASN A 194 2.98 -7.93 20.74
N ASN A 195 3.22 -6.65 20.92
CA ASN A 195 2.28 -5.68 21.47
C ASN A 195 1.17 -5.22 20.48
N GLY A 196 0.86 -6.03 19.45
CA GLY A 196 -0.13 -5.72 18.44
C GLY A 196 0.44 -5.04 17.20
N ASP A 197 1.76 -5.11 17.00
CA ASP A 197 2.43 -4.65 15.80
C ASP A 197 2.18 -5.60 14.62
N LEU A 198 2.10 -5.06 13.41
CA LEU A 198 1.88 -5.82 12.19
C LEU A 198 3.21 -6.28 11.61
N ALA A 199 3.40 -7.58 11.49
CA ALA A 199 4.51 -8.16 10.73
C ALA A 199 3.96 -8.87 9.48
N TYR A 200 4.74 -8.86 8.40
CA TYR A 200 4.45 -9.71 7.25
C TYR A 200 5.71 -10.25 6.60
N VAL A 201 5.54 -11.37 5.92
CA VAL A 201 6.53 -11.94 4.99
C VAL A 201 5.88 -12.19 3.64
N GLU A 202 6.63 -11.99 2.58
CA GLU A 202 6.25 -12.32 1.22
C GLU A 202 7.30 -13.21 0.59
N GLU A 203 6.85 -14.32 0.01
CA GLU A 203 7.61 -15.12 -0.94
C GLU A 203 7.10 -14.78 -2.34
N ARG A 204 7.99 -14.76 -3.33
CA ARG A 204 7.64 -14.39 -4.71
C ARG A 204 8.36 -15.26 -5.73
N ALA A 205 7.64 -15.68 -6.75
CA ALA A 205 8.18 -16.30 -7.95
C ALA A 205 8.26 -15.27 -9.07
N MET A 206 9.46 -14.81 -9.43
CA MET A 206 9.65 -13.80 -10.48
C MET A 206 11.01 -13.94 -11.18
N VAL A 207 11.09 -13.43 -12.40
CA VAL A 207 12.35 -13.36 -13.18
C VAL A 207 13.02 -14.73 -13.30
N GLY A 208 12.22 -15.76 -13.64
CA GLY A 208 12.71 -17.14 -13.82
C GLY A 208 13.07 -17.87 -12.53
N GLN A 209 12.80 -17.31 -11.36
CA GLN A 209 13.00 -17.95 -10.07
C GLN A 209 11.68 -18.59 -9.56
N GLU A 210 11.81 -19.69 -8.86
CA GLU A 210 10.71 -20.30 -8.11
C GLU A 210 10.32 -19.46 -6.89
N LEU A 211 9.24 -19.85 -6.21
CA LEU A 211 8.76 -19.18 -5.02
C LEU A 211 9.81 -19.22 -3.90
N GLN A 212 10.23 -18.06 -3.45
CA GLN A 212 11.25 -17.90 -2.42
C GLN A 212 11.14 -16.55 -1.71
N PRO A 213 11.78 -16.38 -0.54
CA PRO A 213 11.72 -15.15 0.23
C PRO A 213 12.03 -13.91 -0.60
N HIS A 214 11.19 -12.88 -0.45
CA HIS A 214 11.32 -11.62 -1.17
C HIS A 214 11.31 -10.42 -0.22
N THR A 215 10.26 -10.24 0.59
CA THR A 215 10.17 -9.13 1.54
C THR A 215 9.71 -9.59 2.90
N SER A 216 10.17 -8.89 3.92
CA SER A 216 9.62 -8.97 5.27
C SER A 216 9.60 -7.58 5.89
N ALA A 217 8.60 -7.29 6.72
CA ALA A 217 8.52 -6.00 7.42
C ALA A 217 7.87 -6.14 8.79
N TYR A 218 8.21 -5.18 9.65
CA TYR A 218 7.66 -5.00 10.98
C TYR A 218 7.17 -3.55 11.12
N LEU A 219 5.88 -3.40 11.41
CA LEU A 219 5.19 -2.11 11.33
C LEU A 219 4.43 -1.85 12.62
N THR A 220 4.63 -0.70 13.22
CA THR A 220 3.88 -0.23 14.39
C THR A 220 2.64 0.53 13.96
N ARG A 221 1.54 0.38 14.68
CA ARG A 221 0.31 1.13 14.42
C ARG A 221 0.49 2.59 14.80
N VAL A 222 0.23 3.51 13.87
CA VAL A 222 0.30 4.97 14.09
C VAL A 222 -1.07 5.63 14.12
N VAL A 223 -2.10 4.97 13.54
CA VAL A 223 -3.52 5.36 13.61
C VAL A 223 -4.37 4.09 13.65
N GLY A 224 -5.47 4.09 14.41
CA GLY A 224 -6.42 2.97 14.48
C GLY A 224 -6.87 2.61 15.88
#